data_ca5c29bb559a332913b43433f1210b30
#
_entry.id   ca5c29bb559a332913b43433f1210b30
#
_cell.length_a   1.000
_cell.length_b   1.000
_cell.length_c   1.000
_cell.angle_alpha   90.00
_cell.angle_beta   90.00
_cell.angle_gamma   90.00
#
_symmetry.space_group_name_H-M   'P 1'
#
loop_
_entity.id
_entity.type
_entity.pdbx_description
1 polymer ?
#
loop_
_entity_poly.entity_id
_entity_poly.type
_entity_poly.pdbx_seq_one_letter_code
_entity_poly.pdbx_strand_id
1 'polypeptide(L)'
;GSGSIEAGVASLTRYVGDIPAVDLFYQPFLLNSEEKVRKAVAKGSSIRGPIDKAIEGTGSTVLWWQAYGSAIMLSKGKAIKNPSDMKGKKVRVFGKTLGAFVKASGGAPTLSSGSEQYLAYQRGTVDVGMTGVSGVKSRKLFEVMDTITKTNHGDIEFIVVANSKWFNSLSN
;
A
#
# COMPACT_ATOMS: atom_id res chain seq x y z
N GLY A 1 -9.70 -13.87 11.82
CA GLY A 1 -10.80 -13.79 10.87
C GLY A 1 -11.92 -14.79 11.15
N SER A 2 -13.04 -14.62 10.44
CA SER A 2 -14.24 -15.48 10.59
C SER A 2 -14.03 -16.95 10.19
N GLY A 3 -12.95 -17.25 9.46
CA GLY A 3 -12.70 -18.59 8.91
C GLY A 3 -13.46 -18.91 7.63
N SER A 4 -14.09 -17.91 7.01
CA SER A 4 -14.84 -18.09 5.75
C SER A 4 -13.96 -18.28 4.52
N ILE A 5 -12.66 -17.99 4.64
CA ILE A 5 -11.62 -18.32 3.66
C ILE A 5 -10.39 -18.86 4.39
N GLU A 6 -9.70 -19.80 3.77
CA GLU A 6 -8.55 -20.50 4.36
C GLU A 6 -7.29 -19.64 4.31
N ALA A 7 -7.03 -18.97 3.18
CA ALA A 7 -5.86 -18.13 2.98
C ALA A 7 -6.17 -16.96 2.06
N GLY A 8 -5.36 -15.92 2.13
CA GLY A 8 -5.55 -14.75 1.28
C GLY A 8 -4.34 -13.83 1.24
N VAL A 9 -4.36 -12.94 0.25
CA VAL A 9 -3.39 -11.85 0.12
C VAL A 9 -4.03 -10.57 0.64
N ALA A 10 -3.37 -9.90 1.56
CA ALA A 10 -3.85 -8.65 2.13
C ALA A 10 -2.79 -7.54 1.99
N SER A 11 -3.23 -6.33 1.67
CA SER A 11 -2.36 -5.16 1.82
C SER A 11 -2.04 -4.97 3.31
N LEU A 12 -0.79 -4.69 3.62
CA LEU A 12 -0.35 -4.44 4.98
C LEU A 12 -1.11 -3.26 5.63
N THR A 13 -1.58 -2.30 4.84
CA THR A 13 -2.41 -1.17 5.32
C THR A 13 -3.69 -1.58 6.04
N ARG A 14 -4.17 -2.81 5.83
CA ARG A 14 -5.36 -3.34 6.52
C ARG A 14 -5.16 -3.48 8.03
N TYR A 15 -3.92 -3.60 8.46
CA TYR A 15 -3.56 -3.83 9.86
C TYR A 15 -3.17 -2.56 10.62
N VAL A 16 -3.13 -1.40 9.97
CA VAL A 16 -2.71 -0.12 10.60
C VAL A 16 -3.56 0.24 11.82
N GLY A 17 -4.86 -0.09 11.81
CA GLY A 17 -5.74 0.17 12.95
C GLY A 17 -5.39 -0.63 14.20
N ASP A 18 -5.00 -1.88 14.01
CA ASP A 18 -4.71 -2.82 15.11
C ASP A 18 -3.20 -2.89 15.42
N ILE A 19 -2.36 -2.63 14.42
CA ILE A 19 -0.90 -2.74 14.51
C ILE A 19 -0.27 -1.44 13.98
N PRO A 20 -0.14 -0.40 14.81
CA PRO A 20 0.39 0.91 14.38
C PRO A 20 1.79 0.86 13.77
N ALA A 21 2.62 -0.13 14.16
CA ALA A 21 3.96 -0.33 13.60
C ALA A 21 3.97 -0.54 12.08
N VAL A 22 2.87 -1.00 11.51
CA VAL A 22 2.70 -1.15 10.05
C VAL A 22 2.80 0.19 9.32
N ASP A 23 2.42 1.29 9.96
CA ASP A 23 2.46 2.63 9.36
C ASP A 23 3.88 3.08 8.98
N LEU A 24 4.90 2.45 9.56
CA LEU A 24 6.30 2.72 9.22
C LEU A 24 6.57 2.60 7.71
N PHE A 25 5.97 1.62 7.04
CA PHE A 25 6.13 1.39 5.60
C PHE A 25 5.54 2.52 4.75
N TYR A 26 4.57 3.24 5.29
CA TYR A 26 3.82 4.29 4.60
C TYR A 26 4.22 5.70 5.03
N GLN A 27 5.20 5.83 5.92
CA GLN A 27 5.78 7.13 6.26
C GLN A 27 6.52 7.69 5.04
N PRO A 28 6.15 8.90 4.56
CA PRO A 28 6.74 9.46 3.37
C PRO A 28 8.26 9.54 3.46
N PHE A 29 8.93 8.95 2.47
CA PHE A 29 10.39 8.95 2.28
C PHE A 29 11.22 8.23 3.34
N LEU A 30 10.63 7.53 4.29
CA LEU A 30 11.37 6.78 5.32
C LEU A 30 12.07 5.55 4.72
N LEU A 31 11.33 4.68 4.06
CA LEU A 31 11.84 3.51 3.35
C LEU A 31 11.95 3.83 1.85
N ASN A 32 12.89 4.71 1.51
CA ASN A 32 13.02 5.30 0.18
C ASN A 32 14.07 4.61 -0.71
N SER A 33 14.61 3.47 -0.29
CA SER A 33 15.53 2.66 -1.08
C SER A 33 15.24 1.19 -0.93
N GLU A 34 15.57 0.42 -1.97
CA GLU A 34 15.41 -1.04 -1.96
C GLU A 34 16.18 -1.71 -0.82
N GLU A 35 17.37 -1.20 -0.50
CA GLU A 35 18.18 -1.71 0.61
C GLU A 35 17.48 -1.56 1.95
N LYS A 36 16.91 -0.38 2.22
CA LYS A 36 16.15 -0.12 3.46
C LYS A 36 14.91 -1.03 3.56
N VAL A 37 14.19 -1.18 2.45
CA VAL A 37 13.02 -2.07 2.38
C VAL A 37 13.44 -3.51 2.65
N ARG A 38 14.46 -4.03 1.97
CA ARG A 38 14.98 -5.40 2.17
C ARG A 38 15.36 -5.66 3.63
N LYS A 39 16.01 -4.71 4.28
CA LYS A 39 16.34 -4.81 5.72
C LYS A 39 15.10 -4.83 6.60
N ALA A 40 14.12 -3.98 6.30
CA ALA A 40 12.87 -3.88 7.09
C ALA A 40 12.02 -5.14 6.99
N VAL A 41 11.88 -5.72 5.79
CA VAL A 41 11.03 -6.90 5.53
C VAL A 41 11.74 -8.24 5.75
N ALA A 42 13.02 -8.24 6.06
CA ALA A 42 13.77 -9.47 6.33
C ALA A 42 13.14 -10.26 7.48
N LYS A 43 13.00 -11.58 7.32
CA LYS A 43 12.45 -12.45 8.36
C LYS A 43 13.26 -12.30 9.64
N GLY A 44 12.59 -12.04 10.77
CA GLY A 44 13.22 -11.82 12.06
C GLY A 44 13.84 -10.44 12.26
N SER A 45 13.67 -9.49 11.32
CA SER A 45 14.09 -8.10 11.53
C SER A 45 13.35 -7.47 12.71
N SER A 46 13.95 -6.44 13.31
CA SER A 46 13.33 -5.68 14.41
C SER A 46 12.04 -4.95 14.01
N ILE A 47 11.78 -4.80 12.71
CA ILE A 47 10.56 -4.20 12.17
C ILE A 47 9.52 -5.28 11.86
N ARG A 48 9.85 -6.26 11.03
CA ARG A 48 8.92 -7.30 10.59
C ARG A 48 8.54 -8.26 11.73
N GLY A 49 9.49 -8.66 12.57
CA GLY A 49 9.25 -9.65 13.61
C GLY A 49 8.09 -9.30 14.54
N PRO A 50 8.05 -8.08 15.14
CA PRO A 50 6.93 -7.63 15.96
C PRO A 50 5.60 -7.56 15.20
N ILE A 51 5.62 -7.19 13.91
CA ILE A 51 4.41 -7.11 13.07
C ILE A 51 3.88 -8.52 12.80
N ASP A 52 4.72 -9.47 12.38
CA ASP A 52 4.33 -10.86 12.18
C ASP A 52 3.68 -11.44 13.45
N LYS A 53 4.30 -11.25 14.61
CA LYS A 53 3.77 -11.70 15.89
C LYS A 53 2.42 -11.08 16.24
N ALA A 54 2.24 -9.78 15.94
CA ALA A 54 0.96 -9.10 16.19
C ALA A 54 -0.15 -9.61 15.27
N ILE A 55 0.17 -9.87 13.98
CA ILE A 55 -0.77 -10.47 13.02
C ILE A 55 -1.16 -11.88 13.44
N GLU A 56 -0.20 -12.68 13.88
CA GLU A 56 -0.44 -14.05 14.40
C GLU A 56 -1.38 -14.04 15.60
N GLY A 57 -1.27 -13.04 16.46
CA GLY A 57 -2.19 -12.82 17.59
C GLY A 57 -3.65 -12.61 17.18
N THR A 58 -3.93 -12.27 15.92
CA THR A 58 -5.29 -12.15 15.37
C THR A 58 -5.91 -13.48 14.90
N GLY A 59 -5.22 -14.60 15.06
CA GLY A 59 -5.63 -15.92 14.57
C GLY A 59 -5.28 -16.16 13.09
N SER A 60 -4.31 -15.42 12.58
CA SER A 60 -3.77 -15.58 11.22
C SER A 60 -2.31 -16.02 11.27
N THR A 61 -1.91 -16.94 10.41
CA THR A 61 -0.50 -17.34 10.24
C THR A 61 0.07 -16.59 9.04
N VAL A 62 1.19 -15.88 9.24
CA VAL A 62 1.89 -15.18 8.15
C VAL A 62 2.72 -16.18 7.38
N LEU A 63 2.39 -16.41 6.12
CA LEU A 63 3.11 -17.34 5.25
C LEU A 63 4.33 -16.67 4.63
N TRP A 64 4.15 -15.50 4.00
CA TRP A 64 5.27 -14.68 3.51
C TRP A 64 4.82 -13.23 3.28
N TRP A 65 5.81 -12.36 3.15
CA TRP A 65 5.64 -10.99 2.72
C TRP A 65 5.89 -10.89 1.22
N GLN A 66 5.04 -10.13 0.54
CA GLN A 66 5.10 -9.92 -0.89
C GLN A 66 5.34 -8.45 -1.19
N ALA A 67 6.57 -8.13 -1.57
CA ALA A 67 6.90 -6.77 -2.02
C ALA A 67 6.09 -6.43 -3.28
N TYR A 68 5.46 -5.26 -3.26
CA TYR A 68 4.76 -4.70 -4.41
C TYR A 68 5.60 -3.61 -5.08
N GLY A 69 6.44 -2.95 -4.30
CA GLY A 69 7.39 -1.93 -4.72
C GLY A 69 7.03 -0.52 -4.26
N SER A 70 7.86 0.42 -4.66
CA SER A 70 7.70 1.82 -4.26
C SER A 70 6.43 2.45 -4.80
N ALA A 71 5.81 3.28 -3.97
CA ALA A 71 4.68 4.10 -4.35
C ALA A 71 5.12 5.20 -5.32
N ILE A 72 4.37 5.35 -6.39
CA ILE A 72 4.52 6.38 -7.42
C ILE A 72 3.25 7.20 -7.52
N MET A 73 3.32 8.33 -8.19
CA MET A 73 2.15 9.13 -8.49
C MET A 73 1.79 9.07 -9.97
N LEU A 74 0.48 8.97 -10.23
CA LEU A 74 -0.13 9.04 -11.55
C LEU A 74 -0.90 10.34 -11.68
N SER A 75 -0.83 10.99 -12.84
CA SER A 75 -1.57 12.22 -13.14
C SER A 75 -1.87 12.34 -14.62
N LYS A 76 -2.63 13.37 -15.01
CA LYS A 76 -2.86 13.75 -16.40
C LYS A 76 -2.10 15.04 -16.71
N GLY A 77 -1.25 14.98 -17.73
CA GLY A 77 -0.52 16.12 -18.30
C GLY A 77 0.64 16.61 -17.44
N LYS A 78 0.40 16.97 -16.17
CA LYS A 78 1.42 17.55 -15.32
C LYS A 78 1.95 16.55 -14.27
N ALA A 79 3.27 16.37 -14.23
CA ALA A 79 3.93 15.56 -13.22
C ALA A 79 3.82 16.18 -11.81
N ILE A 80 3.73 15.33 -10.80
CA ILE A 80 3.69 15.73 -9.39
C ILE A 80 5.11 15.71 -8.82
N LYS A 81 5.85 16.78 -9.03
CA LYS A 81 7.28 16.88 -8.64
C LYS A 81 7.48 17.41 -7.22
N ASN A 82 6.55 18.25 -6.75
CA ASN A 82 6.60 18.86 -5.44
C ASN A 82 5.28 18.62 -4.70
N PRO A 83 5.27 18.65 -3.35
CA PRO A 83 4.03 18.54 -2.57
C PRO A 83 2.97 19.58 -3.00
N SER A 84 3.38 20.79 -3.32
CA SER A 84 2.48 21.87 -3.78
C SER A 84 1.75 21.56 -5.10
N ASP A 85 2.25 20.61 -5.91
CA ASP A 85 1.56 20.18 -7.13
C ASP A 85 0.27 19.41 -6.83
N MET A 86 0.07 18.94 -5.59
CA MET A 86 -1.16 18.31 -5.12
C MET A 86 -2.21 19.31 -4.62
N LYS A 87 -1.87 20.61 -4.49
CA LYS A 87 -2.79 21.61 -3.96
C LYS A 87 -4.08 21.67 -4.78
N GLY A 88 -5.22 21.55 -4.09
CA GLY A 88 -6.55 21.57 -4.69
C GLY A 88 -6.93 20.33 -5.49
N LYS A 89 -6.09 19.30 -5.56
CA LYS A 89 -6.36 18.06 -6.29
C LYS A 89 -6.97 16.99 -5.39
N LYS A 90 -7.86 16.18 -5.95
CA LYS A 90 -8.37 14.96 -5.33
C LYS A 90 -7.33 13.86 -5.59
N VAL A 91 -6.73 13.35 -4.52
CA VAL A 91 -5.62 12.39 -4.61
C VAL A 91 -6.05 11.04 -4.03
N ARG A 92 -6.03 10.00 -4.86
CA ARG A 92 -6.27 8.64 -4.38
C ARG A 92 -5.11 8.18 -3.50
N VAL A 93 -5.47 7.71 -2.31
CA VAL A 93 -4.54 7.11 -1.34
C VAL A 93 -5.01 5.71 -0.94
N PHE A 94 -4.12 4.91 -0.37
CA PHE A 94 -4.41 3.55 0.08
C PHE A 94 -4.09 3.33 1.58
N GLY A 95 -4.01 4.41 2.35
CA GLY A 95 -3.79 4.36 3.79
C GLY A 95 -3.94 5.72 4.45
N LYS A 96 -4.12 5.70 5.78
CA LYS A 96 -4.34 6.90 6.61
C LYS A 96 -3.16 7.86 6.57
N THR A 97 -1.95 7.34 6.69
CA THR A 97 -0.70 8.13 6.72
C THR A 97 -0.46 8.85 5.40
N LEU A 98 -0.67 8.16 4.27
CA LEU A 98 -0.62 8.80 2.94
C LEU A 98 -1.72 9.85 2.78
N GLY A 99 -2.88 9.65 3.39
CA GLY A 99 -3.94 10.66 3.44
C GLY A 99 -3.52 11.91 4.20
N ALA A 100 -2.83 11.76 5.32
CA ALA A 100 -2.28 12.88 6.09
C ALA A 100 -1.21 13.65 5.28
N PHE A 101 -0.33 12.93 4.57
CA PHE A 101 0.65 13.52 3.66
C PHE A 101 -0.01 14.37 2.57
N VAL A 102 -1.07 13.86 1.92
CA VAL A 102 -1.82 14.60 0.91
C VAL A 102 -2.45 15.87 1.49
N LYS A 103 -3.08 15.76 2.67
CA LYS A 103 -3.67 16.94 3.37
C LYS A 103 -2.61 18.00 3.68
N ALA A 104 -1.46 17.59 4.21
CA ALA A 104 -0.35 18.50 4.50
C ALA A 104 0.20 19.18 3.24
N SER A 105 0.05 18.54 2.07
CA SER A 105 0.41 19.07 0.75
C SER A 105 -0.69 19.94 0.11
N GLY A 106 -1.81 20.17 0.80
CA GLY A 106 -2.94 20.97 0.31
C GLY A 106 -3.89 20.23 -0.64
N GLY A 107 -3.76 18.92 -0.77
CA GLY A 107 -4.65 18.08 -1.55
C GLY A 107 -5.80 17.49 -0.73
N ALA A 108 -6.79 16.93 -1.41
CA ALA A 108 -7.93 16.23 -0.83
C ALA A 108 -7.76 14.71 -1.01
N PRO A 109 -7.45 13.95 0.06
CA PRO A 109 -7.26 12.51 -0.06
C PRO A 109 -8.59 11.79 -0.25
N THR A 110 -8.59 10.81 -1.17
CA THR A 110 -9.70 9.88 -1.41
C THR A 110 -9.19 8.46 -1.18
N LEU A 111 -9.69 7.80 -0.15
CA LEU A 111 -9.36 6.40 0.14
C LEU A 111 -10.17 5.48 -0.75
N SER A 112 -9.50 4.69 -1.58
CA SER A 112 -10.15 3.67 -2.41
C SER A 112 -9.24 2.47 -2.68
N SER A 113 -9.86 1.34 -3.01
CA SER A 113 -9.15 0.11 -3.37
C SER A 113 -8.37 0.25 -4.68
N GLY A 114 -7.43 -0.66 -4.90
CA GLY A 114 -6.67 -0.70 -6.16
C GLY A 114 -7.53 -0.97 -7.39
N SER A 115 -8.61 -1.75 -7.24
CA SER A 115 -9.54 -2.10 -8.33
C SER A 115 -10.43 -0.94 -8.77
N GLU A 116 -10.67 0.02 -7.91
CA GLU A 116 -11.52 1.19 -8.21
C GLU A 116 -10.79 2.30 -8.98
N GLN A 117 -9.46 2.23 -9.06
CA GLN A 117 -8.63 3.29 -9.63
C GLN A 117 -9.00 3.63 -11.08
N TYR A 118 -9.14 2.61 -11.94
CA TYR A 118 -9.40 2.83 -13.36
C TYR A 118 -10.66 3.70 -13.58
N LEU A 119 -11.77 3.31 -12.97
CA LEU A 119 -13.04 4.04 -13.09
C LEU A 119 -12.96 5.42 -12.44
N ALA A 120 -12.28 5.56 -11.31
CA ALA A 120 -12.11 6.86 -10.65
C ALA A 120 -11.34 7.86 -11.53
N TYR A 121 -10.28 7.41 -12.19
CA TYR A 121 -9.50 8.24 -13.12
C TYR A 121 -10.24 8.53 -14.42
N GLN A 122 -10.94 7.52 -14.96
CA GLN A 122 -11.74 7.69 -16.17
C GLN A 122 -12.86 8.72 -15.99
N ARG A 123 -13.56 8.66 -14.85
CA ARG A 123 -14.66 9.57 -14.52
C ARG A 123 -14.19 10.93 -14.00
N GLY A 124 -12.90 11.14 -13.76
CA GLY A 124 -12.38 12.38 -13.19
C GLY A 124 -12.80 12.63 -11.74
N THR A 125 -13.22 11.60 -11.00
CA THR A 125 -13.53 11.73 -9.57
C THR A 125 -12.27 11.84 -8.72
N VAL A 126 -11.12 11.48 -9.29
CA VAL A 126 -9.79 11.61 -8.71
C VAL A 126 -8.84 12.19 -9.77
N ASP A 127 -8.03 13.15 -9.39
CA ASP A 127 -7.11 13.88 -10.29
C ASP A 127 -5.71 13.26 -10.31
N VAL A 128 -5.27 12.71 -9.17
CA VAL A 128 -3.94 12.12 -8.98
C VAL A 128 -4.09 10.81 -8.24
N GLY A 129 -3.30 9.81 -8.59
CA GLY A 129 -3.31 8.51 -7.93
C GLY A 129 -1.96 8.12 -7.37
N MET A 130 -1.96 7.49 -6.20
CA MET A 130 -0.80 6.80 -5.65
C MET A 130 -0.98 5.30 -5.86
N THR A 131 0.01 4.63 -6.44
CA THR A 131 0.01 3.18 -6.66
C THR A 131 1.44 2.69 -6.92
N GLY A 132 1.62 1.39 -7.18
CA GLY A 132 2.90 0.84 -7.66
C GLY A 132 2.91 0.66 -9.17
N VAL A 133 4.10 0.61 -9.76
CA VAL A 133 4.28 0.50 -11.23
C VAL A 133 3.61 -0.76 -11.80
N SER A 134 3.68 -1.89 -11.10
CA SER A 134 3.03 -3.13 -11.53
C SER A 134 1.51 -2.97 -11.65
N GLY A 135 0.88 -2.20 -10.74
CA GLY A 135 -0.54 -1.86 -10.79
C GLY A 135 -0.92 -1.01 -11.98
N VAL A 136 -0.03 -0.13 -12.44
CA VAL A 136 -0.27 0.68 -13.66
C VAL A 136 -0.48 -0.23 -14.86
N LYS A 137 0.39 -1.25 -15.02
CA LYS A 137 0.28 -2.22 -16.11
C LYS A 137 -0.92 -3.15 -15.94
N SER A 138 -1.03 -3.82 -14.78
CA SER A 138 -2.04 -4.87 -14.56
C SER A 138 -3.48 -4.36 -14.59
N ARG A 139 -3.70 -3.09 -14.21
CA ARG A 139 -5.01 -2.43 -14.22
C ARG A 139 -5.21 -1.48 -15.38
N LYS A 140 -4.29 -1.49 -16.35
CA LYS A 140 -4.33 -0.63 -17.55
C LYS A 140 -4.50 0.87 -17.22
N LEU A 141 -3.93 1.33 -16.13
CA LEU A 141 -4.10 2.71 -15.69
C LEU A 141 -3.47 3.72 -16.67
N PHE A 142 -2.57 3.27 -17.53
CA PHE A 142 -1.99 4.07 -18.63
C PHE A 142 -3.00 4.49 -19.71
N GLU A 143 -4.18 3.85 -19.77
CA GLU A 143 -5.26 4.26 -20.68
C GLU A 143 -6.01 5.51 -20.18
N VAL A 144 -5.96 5.77 -18.86
CA VAL A 144 -6.72 6.83 -18.19
C VAL A 144 -5.85 7.86 -17.47
N MET A 145 -4.54 7.61 -17.38
CA MET A 145 -3.50 8.50 -16.85
C MET A 145 -2.30 8.45 -17.80
N ASP A 146 -1.68 9.60 -18.10
CA ASP A 146 -0.61 9.70 -19.08
C ASP A 146 0.77 9.98 -18.48
N THR A 147 0.83 10.34 -17.18
CA THR A 147 2.06 10.78 -16.54
C THR A 147 2.34 9.97 -15.27
N ILE A 148 3.53 9.37 -15.20
CA ILE A 148 4.07 8.70 -14.01
C ILE A 148 5.16 9.58 -13.41
N THR A 149 5.05 9.88 -12.12
CA THR A 149 6.13 10.51 -11.34
C THR A 149 6.67 9.49 -10.34
N LYS A 150 7.94 9.11 -10.51
CA LYS A 150 8.64 8.21 -9.59
C LYS A 150 9.06 8.96 -8.33
N THR A 151 8.13 9.14 -7.42
CA THR A 151 8.36 9.85 -6.15
C THR A 151 8.99 8.96 -5.10
N ASN A 152 8.77 7.64 -5.17
CA ASN A 152 9.24 6.65 -4.18
C ASN A 152 8.96 7.11 -2.74
N HIS A 153 7.77 7.65 -2.52
CA HIS A 153 7.37 8.29 -1.26
C HIS A 153 6.90 7.31 -0.18
N GLY A 154 6.78 6.04 -0.51
CA GLY A 154 6.43 4.97 0.42
C GLY A 154 6.74 3.62 -0.18
N ASP A 155 6.70 2.59 0.65
CA ASP A 155 6.84 1.21 0.20
C ASP A 155 5.51 0.47 0.33
N ILE A 156 5.16 -0.31 -0.70
CA ILE A 156 3.89 -1.03 -0.75
C ILE A 156 4.18 -2.51 -0.48
N GLU A 157 3.71 -2.98 0.67
CA GLU A 157 3.84 -4.37 1.08
C GLU A 157 2.47 -5.05 1.14
N PHE A 158 2.45 -6.27 0.66
CA PHE A 158 1.38 -7.23 0.87
C PHE A 158 1.89 -8.37 1.73
N ILE A 159 0.98 -9.03 2.42
CA ILE A 159 1.27 -10.27 3.13
C ILE A 159 0.33 -11.36 2.67
N VAL A 160 0.82 -12.59 2.68
CA VAL A 160 0.02 -13.77 2.48
C VAL A 160 -0.19 -14.42 3.83
N VAL A 161 -1.45 -14.56 4.20
CA VAL A 161 -1.86 -15.10 5.49
C VAL A 161 -2.81 -16.28 5.31
N ALA A 162 -2.74 -17.21 6.24
CA ALA A 162 -3.68 -18.31 6.36
C ALA A 162 -4.46 -18.20 7.69
N ASN A 163 -5.67 -18.76 7.73
CA ASN A 163 -6.35 -18.98 8.99
C ASN A 163 -5.54 -19.99 9.82
N SER A 164 -5.14 -19.63 11.05
CA SER A 164 -4.25 -20.46 11.84
C SER A 164 -4.86 -21.82 12.20
N LYS A 165 -6.16 -21.91 12.43
CA LYS A 165 -6.84 -23.20 12.73
C LYS A 165 -6.79 -24.13 11.52
N TRP A 166 -7.11 -23.59 10.34
CA TRP A 166 -7.04 -24.35 9.10
C TRP A 166 -5.59 -24.77 8.80
N PHE A 167 -4.65 -23.84 8.85
CA PHE A 167 -3.24 -24.12 8.54
C PHE A 167 -2.65 -25.21 9.45
N ASN A 168 -2.95 -25.14 10.75
CA ASN A 168 -2.48 -26.14 11.72
C ASN A 168 -3.21 -27.50 11.61
N SER A 169 -4.32 -27.57 10.87
CA SER A 169 -5.02 -28.85 10.60
C SER A 169 -4.47 -29.61 9.39
N LEU A 170 -3.57 -28.96 8.61
CA LEU A 170 -2.93 -29.64 7.49
C LEU A 170 -1.91 -30.65 8.01
N SER A 171 -1.94 -31.85 7.45
CA SER A 171 -0.90 -32.85 7.71
C SER A 171 0.40 -32.44 7.00
N ASN A 172 1.54 -32.71 7.64
CA ASN A 172 2.86 -32.55 7.03
C ASN A 172 3.05 -33.55 5.88
#